data_fd6e45f27d05ef0fe9092fdea5ee538a
#
_entry.id   fd6e45f27d05ef0fe9092fdea5ee538a
#
_cell.length_a   1.000
_cell.length_b   1.000
_cell.length_c   1.000
_cell.angle_alpha   90.00
_cell.angle_beta   90.00
_cell.angle_gamma   90.00
#
_symmetry.space_group_name_H-M   'P 1'
#
loop_
_entity.id
_entity.type
_entity.pdbx_description
1 polymer ?
#
loop_
_entity_poly.entity_id
_entity_poly.type
_entity_poly.pdbx_seq_one_letter_code
_entity_poly.pdbx_strand_id
1 'polypeptide(L)'
;MMAYNSKSPKRGKKLVEETHDIWKTYSKKRETWAHNAQEDREFRLGKQWTADQKRVLEERGQAPLVVNRIHPAVEAAKALITANKPQFRVSPREDSDNSVAQAINGLLEYIWQISEGNTVIRRVVDDYYVTGLGCALVAIDPMMDMGKGEVCIHDVDPLDVYIDPNSRHPFADDAENVIISRLYTKDQAKALYPMYDKAIKNASTETQLTDRPSTGREDNGETSWPESTETQTIHNFGESKEYIRGYERYYSLMVDHYRVFESMTGDEDLLTEEEYQKYLKQPAWIIQGKLVTEPEQAQAALDQLKALYEQKVQEGRAQGNPVLPKQPEVEQITFADLVE
;
A
#
# COMPACT_ATOMS: atom_id res chain seq x y z
N MET A 1 -5.33 4.86 -3.26
CA MET A 1 -4.83 3.51 -3.61
C MET A 1 -5.94 2.78 -4.35
N MET A 2 -5.93 2.79 -5.69
CA MET A 2 -6.96 2.10 -6.45
C MET A 2 -6.69 0.60 -6.42
N ALA A 3 -7.56 -0.16 -5.77
CA ALA A 3 -7.55 -1.60 -5.87
C ALA A 3 -7.82 -1.95 -7.35
N TYR A 4 -6.81 -2.48 -8.02
CA TYR A 4 -6.89 -2.93 -9.38
C TYR A 4 -7.89 -4.09 -9.50
N ASN A 5 -9.11 -3.76 -9.89
CA ASN A 5 -10.22 -4.68 -9.96
C ASN A 5 -10.09 -5.54 -11.25
N SER A 6 -9.34 -6.64 -11.15
CA SER A 6 -9.20 -7.59 -12.27
C SER A 6 -10.46 -8.43 -12.43
N LYS A 7 -11.48 -7.88 -13.07
CA LYS A 7 -12.75 -8.58 -13.34
C LYS A 7 -12.63 -9.79 -14.29
N SER A 8 -11.45 -10.09 -14.85
CA SER A 8 -11.27 -11.20 -15.78
C SER A 8 -10.35 -12.27 -15.18
N PRO A 9 -10.81 -13.56 -15.10
CA PRO A 9 -10.01 -14.66 -14.54
C PRO A 9 -8.69 -14.91 -15.31
N LYS A 10 -8.63 -14.60 -16.59
CA LYS A 10 -7.41 -14.73 -17.40
C LYS A 10 -6.35 -13.68 -17.04
N ARG A 11 -6.79 -12.46 -16.70
CA ARG A 11 -5.90 -11.36 -16.29
C ARG A 11 -5.32 -11.61 -14.90
N GLY A 12 -6.13 -12.18 -13.99
CA GLY A 12 -5.67 -12.57 -12.67
C GLY A 12 -4.58 -13.64 -12.69
N LYS A 13 -4.70 -14.67 -13.53
CA LYS A 13 -3.66 -15.69 -13.72
C LYS A 13 -2.34 -15.07 -14.20
N LYS A 14 -2.38 -14.24 -15.23
CA LYS A 14 -1.19 -13.57 -15.76
C LYS A 14 -0.50 -12.71 -14.70
N LEU A 15 -1.27 -11.97 -13.89
CA LEU A 15 -0.73 -11.15 -12.82
C LEU A 15 -0.03 -11.98 -11.74
N VAL A 16 -0.58 -13.15 -11.39
CA VAL A 16 0.03 -14.06 -10.41
C VAL A 16 1.34 -14.64 -10.96
N GLU A 17 1.34 -15.11 -12.20
CA GLU A 17 2.55 -15.64 -12.86
C GLU A 17 3.63 -14.54 -12.95
N GLU A 18 3.29 -13.36 -13.41
CA GLU A 18 4.19 -12.20 -13.46
C GLU A 18 4.77 -11.86 -12.08
N THR A 19 3.92 -11.78 -11.06
CA THR A 19 4.37 -11.47 -9.70
C THR A 19 5.32 -12.52 -9.16
N HIS A 20 5.05 -13.81 -9.44
CA HIS A 20 5.92 -14.91 -9.03
C HIS A 20 7.28 -14.88 -9.75
N ASP A 21 7.31 -14.57 -11.03
CA ASP A 21 8.54 -14.47 -11.81
C ASP A 21 9.41 -13.28 -11.35
N ILE A 22 8.79 -12.13 -11.06
CA ILE A 22 9.48 -10.98 -10.51
C ILE A 22 10.06 -11.34 -9.12
N TRP A 23 9.25 -11.91 -8.24
CA TRP A 23 9.70 -12.35 -6.92
C TRP A 23 10.89 -13.31 -7.00
N LYS A 24 10.83 -14.30 -7.88
CA LYS A 24 11.91 -15.27 -8.10
C LYS A 24 13.21 -14.59 -8.57
N THR A 25 13.08 -13.60 -9.44
CA THR A 25 14.21 -12.83 -9.95
C THR A 25 14.84 -11.98 -8.83
N TYR A 26 14.01 -11.31 -8.04
CA TYR A 26 14.46 -10.48 -6.91
C TYR A 26 15.06 -11.35 -5.80
N SER A 27 14.45 -12.49 -5.49
CA SER A 27 14.95 -13.45 -4.51
C SER A 27 16.38 -13.91 -4.86
N LYS A 28 16.60 -14.29 -6.12
CA LYS A 28 17.92 -14.72 -6.59
C LYS A 28 18.96 -13.61 -6.50
N LYS A 29 18.61 -12.37 -6.87
CA LYS A 29 19.56 -11.24 -6.82
C LYS A 29 19.94 -10.81 -5.41
N ARG A 30 19.05 -10.98 -4.43
CA ARG A 30 19.31 -10.62 -3.03
C ARG A 30 19.83 -11.78 -2.17
N GLU A 31 20.00 -12.98 -2.73
CA GLU A 31 20.37 -14.21 -2.01
C GLU A 31 21.61 -14.02 -1.13
N THR A 32 22.65 -13.41 -1.67
CA THR A 32 23.88 -13.12 -0.92
C THR A 32 23.63 -12.21 0.28
N TRP A 33 22.85 -11.13 0.09
CA TRP A 33 22.51 -10.24 1.18
C TRP A 33 21.66 -10.96 2.24
N ALA A 34 20.68 -11.75 1.82
CA ALA A 34 19.83 -12.50 2.73
C ALA A 34 20.62 -13.51 3.58
N HIS A 35 21.58 -14.19 2.96
CA HIS A 35 22.48 -15.10 3.68
C HIS A 35 23.32 -14.35 4.72
N ASN A 36 23.96 -13.24 4.33
CA ASN A 36 24.77 -12.42 5.24
C ASN A 36 23.91 -11.86 6.39
N ALA A 37 22.69 -11.37 6.10
CA ALA A 37 21.78 -10.86 7.10
C ALA A 37 21.34 -11.93 8.12
N GLN A 38 21.18 -13.17 7.68
CA GLN A 38 20.92 -14.30 8.57
C GLN A 38 22.14 -14.62 9.45
N GLU A 39 23.33 -14.66 8.86
CA GLU A 39 24.57 -14.87 9.59
C GLU A 39 24.80 -13.76 10.63
N ASP A 40 24.59 -12.50 10.27
CA ASP A 40 24.71 -11.36 11.18
C ASP A 40 23.74 -11.46 12.39
N ARG A 41 22.51 -11.90 12.17
CA ARG A 41 21.55 -12.21 13.25
C ARG A 41 22.05 -13.34 14.15
N GLU A 42 22.60 -14.38 13.58
CA GLU A 42 23.16 -15.50 14.34
C GLU A 42 24.38 -15.06 15.18
N PHE A 43 25.28 -14.27 14.60
CA PHE A 43 26.43 -13.70 15.32
C PHE A 43 25.99 -12.81 16.48
N ARG A 44 24.99 -11.96 16.28
CA ARG A 44 24.39 -11.14 17.35
C ARG A 44 23.88 -11.98 18.50
N LEU A 45 23.27 -13.10 18.18
CA LEU A 45 22.73 -14.04 19.18
C LEU A 45 23.81 -14.92 19.84
N GLY A 46 25.06 -14.76 19.45
CA GLY A 46 26.18 -15.50 20.02
C GLY A 46 26.47 -16.84 19.36
N LYS A 47 25.79 -17.17 18.25
CA LYS A 47 26.10 -18.33 17.43
C LYS A 47 27.32 -18.05 16.54
N GLN A 48 28.50 -17.99 17.14
CA GLN A 48 29.71 -17.58 16.44
C GLN A 48 30.55 -18.78 15.96
N TRP A 49 30.18 -20.00 16.33
CA TRP A 49 30.85 -21.23 15.90
C TRP A 49 29.98 -21.99 14.91
N THR A 50 30.54 -22.39 13.79
CA THR A 50 29.87 -23.31 12.87
C THR A 50 29.78 -24.72 13.50
N ALA A 51 28.86 -25.56 12.99
CA ALA A 51 28.68 -26.92 13.48
C ALA A 51 29.98 -27.73 13.39
N ASP A 52 30.74 -27.59 12.27
CA ASP A 52 32.02 -28.27 12.09
C ASP A 52 33.09 -27.78 13.06
N GLN A 53 33.15 -26.48 13.33
CA GLN A 53 34.09 -25.91 14.33
C GLN A 53 33.76 -26.40 15.73
N LYS A 54 32.47 -26.48 16.12
CA LYS A 54 32.05 -27.03 17.41
C LYS A 54 32.49 -28.49 17.54
N ARG A 55 32.24 -29.30 16.53
CA ARG A 55 32.66 -30.72 16.50
C ARG A 55 34.19 -30.88 16.69
N VAL A 56 34.99 -30.08 15.99
CA VAL A 56 36.46 -30.12 16.13
C VAL A 56 36.89 -29.70 17.52
N LEU A 57 36.24 -28.73 18.15
CA LEU A 57 36.52 -28.33 19.54
C LEU A 57 36.15 -29.40 20.53
N GLU A 58 35.00 -30.05 20.35
CA GLU A 58 34.54 -31.16 21.19
C GLU A 58 35.48 -32.38 21.10
N GLU A 59 35.92 -32.74 19.89
CA GLU A 59 36.91 -33.78 19.64
C GLU A 59 38.25 -33.51 20.38
N ARG A 60 38.58 -32.23 20.55
CA ARG A 60 39.79 -31.77 21.29
C ARG A 60 39.54 -31.60 22.78
N GLY A 61 38.31 -31.89 23.28
CA GLY A 61 37.93 -31.67 24.67
C GLY A 61 37.88 -30.20 25.08
N GLN A 62 37.72 -29.29 24.11
CA GLN A 62 37.64 -27.84 24.32
C GLN A 62 36.18 -27.40 24.22
N ALA A 63 35.72 -26.60 25.20
CA ALA A 63 34.39 -26.02 25.16
C ALA A 63 34.32 -24.87 24.15
N PRO A 64 33.27 -24.79 23.31
CA PRO A 64 33.06 -23.70 22.38
C PRO A 64 32.59 -22.43 23.13
N LEU A 65 33.54 -21.73 23.77
CA LEU A 65 33.25 -20.52 24.52
C LEU A 65 33.01 -19.34 23.58
N VAL A 66 31.95 -18.59 23.84
CA VAL A 66 31.60 -17.36 23.11
C VAL A 66 31.51 -16.20 24.10
N VAL A 67 32.26 -15.13 23.85
CA VAL A 67 32.12 -13.86 24.55
C VAL A 67 31.40 -12.89 23.61
N ASN A 68 30.07 -12.84 23.71
CA ASN A 68 29.25 -12.02 22.83
C ASN A 68 29.40 -10.54 23.20
N ARG A 69 30.16 -9.78 22.40
CA ARG A 69 30.30 -8.32 22.51
C ARG A 69 29.42 -7.57 21.52
N ILE A 70 28.89 -8.27 20.52
CA ILE A 70 28.05 -7.68 19.46
C ILE A 70 26.71 -7.28 20.06
N HIS A 71 26.05 -8.19 20.79
CA HIS A 71 24.74 -7.94 21.37
C HIS A 71 24.69 -6.66 22.22
N PRO A 72 25.53 -6.45 23.24
CA PRO A 72 25.48 -5.22 24.04
C PRO A 72 25.82 -3.96 23.23
N ALA A 73 26.68 -4.06 22.22
CA ALA A 73 26.96 -2.92 21.33
C ALA A 73 25.74 -2.52 20.49
N VAL A 74 25.03 -3.50 19.93
CA VAL A 74 23.77 -3.29 19.19
C VAL A 74 22.71 -2.68 20.10
N GLU A 75 22.55 -3.22 21.32
CA GLU A 75 21.58 -2.68 22.29
C GLU A 75 21.88 -1.25 22.71
N ALA A 76 23.15 -0.92 22.91
CA ALA A 76 23.59 0.44 23.22
C ALA A 76 23.29 1.42 22.05
N ALA A 77 23.60 1.02 20.82
CA ALA A 77 23.30 1.81 19.63
C ALA A 77 21.80 2.00 19.41
N LYS A 78 21.02 0.92 19.57
CA LYS A 78 19.56 0.95 19.51
C LYS A 78 18.99 1.91 20.56
N ALA A 79 19.46 1.83 21.80
CA ALA A 79 19.02 2.72 22.86
C ALA A 79 19.31 4.20 22.55
N LEU A 80 20.47 4.52 21.97
CA LEU A 80 20.82 5.88 21.57
C LEU A 80 19.90 6.41 20.45
N ILE A 81 19.66 5.60 19.41
CA ILE A 81 18.85 5.99 18.25
C ILE A 81 17.38 6.16 18.68
N THR A 82 16.88 5.29 19.55
CA THR A 82 15.48 5.31 19.99
C THR A 82 15.22 6.14 21.24
N ALA A 83 16.25 6.81 21.79
CA ALA A 83 16.11 7.68 22.95
C ALA A 83 15.15 8.84 22.69
N ASN A 84 15.23 9.40 21.49
CA ASN A 84 14.33 10.46 21.05
C ASN A 84 13.18 9.84 20.26
N LYS A 85 11.94 10.05 20.75
CA LYS A 85 10.75 9.61 20.02
C LYS A 85 10.58 10.45 18.75
N PRO A 86 10.42 9.84 17.59
CA PRO A 86 10.08 10.58 16.38
C PRO A 86 8.70 11.22 16.56
N GLN A 87 8.59 12.49 16.19
CA GLN A 87 7.33 13.22 16.19
C GLN A 87 6.99 13.62 14.76
N PHE A 88 5.82 13.21 14.33
CA PHE A 88 5.26 13.63 13.05
C PHE A 88 4.38 14.87 13.31
N ARG A 89 4.61 15.93 12.55
CA ARG A 89 3.87 17.18 12.72
C ARG A 89 3.50 17.74 11.35
N VAL A 90 2.23 18.02 11.18
CA VAL A 90 1.69 18.71 10.00
C VAL A 90 1.61 20.20 10.32
N SER A 91 2.20 21.01 9.46
CA SER A 91 2.09 22.47 9.52
C SER A 91 1.09 22.95 8.47
N PRO A 92 0.21 23.90 8.80
CA PRO A 92 -0.73 24.43 7.84
C PRO A 92 0.03 25.20 6.74
N ARG A 93 -0.50 25.19 5.53
CA ARG A 93 0.06 25.92 4.39
C ARG A 93 -0.53 27.31 4.30
N GLU A 94 -1.80 27.46 4.69
CA GLU A 94 -2.56 28.70 4.74
C GLU A 94 -3.23 28.86 6.11
N ASP A 95 -3.60 30.07 6.47
CA ASP A 95 -4.22 30.36 7.78
C ASP A 95 -5.57 29.63 7.97
N SER A 96 -6.30 29.37 6.89
CA SER A 96 -7.54 28.60 6.88
C SER A 96 -7.36 27.14 7.32
N ASP A 97 -6.16 26.58 7.14
CA ASP A 97 -5.87 25.15 7.33
C ASP A 97 -5.46 24.80 8.76
N ASN A 98 -5.39 25.79 9.66
CA ASN A 98 -4.94 25.58 11.05
C ASN A 98 -5.76 24.54 11.80
N SER A 99 -7.09 24.55 11.65
CA SER A 99 -7.97 23.57 12.31
C SER A 99 -7.80 22.17 11.75
N VAL A 100 -7.60 22.04 10.43
CA VAL A 100 -7.34 20.78 9.74
C VAL A 100 -5.99 20.21 10.15
N ALA A 101 -4.94 21.05 10.20
CA ALA A 101 -3.61 20.64 10.63
C ALA A 101 -3.60 20.14 12.09
N GLN A 102 -4.35 20.78 12.99
CA GLN A 102 -4.51 20.30 14.35
C GLN A 102 -5.22 18.95 14.43
N ALA A 103 -6.29 18.76 13.67
CA ALA A 103 -7.01 17.49 13.61
C ALA A 103 -6.12 16.35 13.08
N ILE A 104 -5.34 16.62 12.02
CA ILE A 104 -4.39 15.65 11.45
C ILE A 104 -3.28 15.31 12.45
N ASN A 105 -2.74 16.30 13.19
CA ASN A 105 -1.73 16.04 14.21
C ASN A 105 -2.28 15.14 15.33
N GLY A 106 -3.53 15.36 15.77
CA GLY A 106 -4.19 14.48 16.73
C GLY A 106 -4.38 13.06 16.20
N LEU A 107 -4.75 12.91 14.92
CA LEU A 107 -4.88 11.62 14.26
C LEU A 107 -3.54 10.88 14.14
N LEU A 108 -2.46 11.58 13.79
CA LEU A 108 -1.12 10.98 13.72
C LEU A 108 -0.65 10.49 15.08
N GLU A 109 -0.90 11.24 16.15
CA GLU A 109 -0.57 10.83 17.52
C GLU A 109 -1.40 9.60 17.95
N TYR A 110 -2.69 9.57 17.61
CA TYR A 110 -3.56 8.41 17.84
C TYR A 110 -3.06 7.17 17.11
N ILE A 111 -2.76 7.26 15.80
CA ILE A 111 -2.22 6.14 15.01
C ILE A 111 -0.91 5.64 15.62
N TRP A 112 -0.04 6.55 16.05
CA TRP A 112 1.22 6.18 16.69
C TRP A 112 1.01 5.40 18.00
N GLN A 113 0.05 5.82 18.82
CA GLN A 113 -0.28 5.17 20.08
C GLN A 113 -0.91 3.79 19.87
N ILE A 114 -1.91 3.69 19.00
CA ILE A 114 -2.62 2.41 18.75
C ILE A 114 -1.71 1.36 18.11
N SER A 115 -0.74 1.81 17.30
CA SER A 115 0.25 0.95 16.65
C SER A 115 1.43 0.59 17.55
N GLU A 116 1.46 1.04 18.80
CA GLU A 116 2.66 0.92 19.66
C GLU A 116 3.94 1.41 18.97
N GLY A 117 3.86 2.58 18.31
CA GLY A 117 4.90 3.10 17.42
C GLY A 117 6.31 3.09 17.99
N ASN A 118 6.46 3.27 19.33
CA ASN A 118 7.76 3.16 19.98
C ASN A 118 8.34 1.74 19.94
N THR A 119 7.50 0.72 19.98
CA THR A 119 7.91 -0.70 19.89
C THR A 119 8.26 -1.02 18.44
N VAL A 120 7.42 -0.58 17.51
CA VAL A 120 7.68 -0.75 16.07
C VAL A 120 9.01 -0.12 15.65
N ILE A 121 9.27 1.15 16.03
CA ILE A 121 10.53 1.81 15.65
C ILE A 121 11.76 1.13 16.25
N ARG A 122 11.66 0.61 17.48
CA ARG A 122 12.75 -0.16 18.09
C ARG A 122 13.08 -1.41 17.30
N ARG A 123 12.06 -2.14 16.82
CA ARG A 123 12.24 -3.34 15.99
C ARG A 123 12.83 -2.99 14.63
N VAL A 124 12.34 -1.94 13.99
CA VAL A 124 12.86 -1.46 12.70
C VAL A 124 14.31 -1.02 12.81
N VAL A 125 14.67 -0.28 13.87
CA VAL A 125 16.06 0.14 14.13
C VAL A 125 16.96 -1.06 14.41
N ASP A 126 16.44 -2.05 15.13
CA ASP A 126 17.16 -3.29 15.41
C ASP A 126 17.50 -4.05 14.11
N ASP A 127 16.48 -4.26 13.27
CA ASP A 127 16.67 -4.90 11.97
C ASP A 127 17.63 -4.09 11.09
N TYR A 128 17.47 -2.75 11.02
CA TYR A 128 18.36 -1.89 10.27
C TYR A 128 19.82 -1.99 10.72
N TYR A 129 20.05 -1.99 12.03
CA TYR A 129 21.40 -2.03 12.57
C TYR A 129 22.08 -3.38 12.37
N VAL A 130 21.33 -4.47 12.41
CA VAL A 130 21.87 -5.83 12.27
C VAL A 130 21.97 -6.26 10.82
N THR A 131 20.94 -5.99 10.00
CA THR A 131 20.88 -6.50 8.62
C THR A 131 21.14 -5.44 7.55
N GLY A 132 21.28 -4.17 7.95
CA GLY A 132 21.43 -3.03 7.05
C GLY A 132 20.13 -2.55 6.41
N LEU A 133 18.99 -3.17 6.71
CA LEU A 133 17.66 -2.79 6.20
C LEU A 133 16.63 -2.87 7.32
N GLY A 134 15.83 -1.82 7.48
CA GLY A 134 14.70 -1.79 8.40
C GLY A 134 13.44 -1.39 7.66
N CYS A 135 12.36 -2.15 7.81
CA CYS A 135 11.13 -1.94 7.08
C CYS A 135 9.93 -1.78 8.03
N ALA A 136 9.09 -0.81 7.71
CA ALA A 136 7.78 -0.66 8.33
C ALA A 136 6.71 -0.50 7.25
N LEU A 137 5.52 -1.00 7.52
CA LEU A 137 4.36 -0.91 6.64
C LEU A 137 3.25 -0.14 7.34
N VAL A 138 2.74 0.88 6.69
CA VAL A 138 1.50 1.56 7.10
C VAL A 138 0.36 0.96 6.29
N ALA A 139 -0.56 0.31 6.97
CA ALA A 139 -1.68 -0.37 6.34
C ALA A 139 -2.95 -0.27 7.19
N ILE A 140 -4.09 -0.58 6.60
CA ILE A 140 -5.34 -0.74 7.34
C ILE A 140 -5.39 -2.16 7.86
N ASP A 141 -5.45 -2.32 9.18
CA ASP A 141 -5.73 -3.62 9.81
C ASP A 141 -7.24 -3.83 9.86
N PRO A 142 -7.78 -4.80 9.09
CA PRO A 142 -9.22 -5.03 9.01
C PRO A 142 -9.83 -5.60 10.29
N MET A 143 -9.01 -6.08 11.23
CA MET A 143 -9.48 -6.67 12.49
C MET A 143 -9.68 -5.64 13.60
N MET A 144 -9.09 -4.45 13.43
CA MET A 144 -9.24 -3.37 14.41
C MET A 144 -10.63 -2.72 14.33
N ASP A 145 -11.01 -2.00 15.40
CA ASP A 145 -12.31 -1.33 15.55
C ASP A 145 -13.50 -2.25 15.18
N MET A 146 -13.55 -3.44 15.78
CA MET A 146 -14.63 -4.42 15.58
C MET A 146 -14.88 -4.78 14.11
N GLY A 147 -13.82 -4.78 13.29
CA GLY A 147 -13.89 -5.14 11.87
C GLY A 147 -14.17 -3.97 10.92
N LYS A 148 -14.18 -2.72 11.39
CA LYS A 148 -14.24 -1.54 10.51
C LYS A 148 -12.88 -1.23 9.88
N GLY A 149 -11.81 -1.62 10.55
CA GLY A 149 -10.43 -1.40 10.16
C GLY A 149 -9.89 -0.06 10.63
N GLU A 150 -8.64 -0.06 11.08
CA GLU A 150 -7.90 1.12 11.47
C GLU A 150 -6.54 1.17 10.80
N VAL A 151 -6.01 2.39 10.62
CA VAL A 151 -4.67 2.57 10.09
C VAL A 151 -3.66 2.24 11.17
N CYS A 152 -2.81 1.25 10.92
CA CYS A 152 -1.78 0.81 11.84
C CYS A 152 -0.41 0.80 11.17
N ILE A 153 0.63 0.94 11.99
CA ILE A 153 2.02 0.83 11.57
C ILE A 153 2.53 -0.52 12.07
N HIS A 154 2.99 -1.36 11.15
CA HIS A 154 3.56 -2.67 11.46
C HIS A 154 5.02 -2.70 11.08
N ASP A 155 5.84 -3.35 11.89
CA ASP A 155 7.19 -3.72 11.49
C ASP A 155 7.13 -4.92 10.54
N VAL A 156 7.97 -4.90 9.53
CA VAL A 156 8.08 -5.98 8.53
C VAL A 156 9.51 -6.51 8.57
N ASP A 157 9.64 -7.83 8.62
CA ASP A 157 10.97 -8.44 8.56
C ASP A 157 11.63 -8.12 7.22
N PRO A 158 12.83 -7.51 7.20
CA PRO A 158 13.55 -7.22 5.96
C PRO A 158 13.76 -8.43 5.06
N LEU A 159 13.83 -9.62 5.63
CA LEU A 159 13.94 -10.88 4.87
C LEU A 159 12.68 -11.21 4.06
N ASP A 160 11.54 -10.61 4.38
CA ASP A 160 10.30 -10.78 3.65
C ASP A 160 10.02 -9.69 2.62
N VAL A 161 10.85 -8.63 2.60
CA VAL A 161 10.70 -7.49 1.69
C VAL A 161 11.64 -7.63 0.51
N TYR A 162 11.11 -7.60 -0.70
CA TYR A 162 11.84 -7.74 -1.96
C TYR A 162 11.70 -6.44 -2.73
N ILE A 163 12.78 -5.66 -2.74
CA ILE A 163 12.87 -4.37 -3.43
C ILE A 163 13.49 -4.59 -4.81
N ASP A 164 13.11 -3.78 -5.79
CA ASP A 164 13.71 -3.79 -7.11
C ASP A 164 15.24 -3.61 -7.01
N PRO A 165 16.03 -4.59 -7.48
CA PRO A 165 17.49 -4.50 -7.43
C PRO A 165 18.07 -3.41 -8.33
N ASN A 166 17.30 -2.79 -9.21
CA ASN A 166 17.71 -1.66 -10.02
C ASN A 166 17.51 -0.31 -9.32
N SER A 167 16.73 -0.29 -8.22
CA SER A 167 16.52 0.92 -7.41
C SER A 167 17.86 1.44 -6.87
N ARG A 168 18.06 2.75 -6.96
CA ARG A 168 19.25 3.45 -6.46
C ARG A 168 18.92 4.44 -5.36
N HIS A 169 17.65 4.72 -5.17
CA HIS A 169 17.19 5.63 -4.12
C HIS A 169 17.23 4.94 -2.75
N PRO A 170 17.75 5.60 -1.69
CA PRO A 170 17.86 4.98 -0.36
C PRO A 170 16.54 4.49 0.23
N PHE A 171 15.43 5.13 -0.17
CA PHE A 171 14.06 4.78 0.27
C PHE A 171 13.26 4.02 -0.79
N ALA A 172 13.94 3.54 -1.85
CA ALA A 172 13.32 2.80 -2.95
C ALA A 172 12.17 3.53 -3.68
N ASP A 173 12.19 4.88 -3.70
CA ASP A 173 11.17 5.69 -4.39
C ASP A 173 11.20 5.50 -5.91
N ASP A 174 12.34 5.08 -6.46
CA ASP A 174 12.57 4.76 -7.86
C ASP A 174 12.33 3.28 -8.18
N ALA A 175 11.92 2.47 -7.19
CA ALA A 175 11.66 1.06 -7.39
C ALA A 175 10.40 0.85 -8.24
N GLU A 176 10.53 0.05 -9.31
CA GLU A 176 9.40 -0.34 -10.12
C GLU A 176 8.44 -1.24 -9.36
N ASN A 177 8.98 -2.15 -8.54
CA ASN A 177 8.21 -3.07 -7.75
C ASN A 177 8.82 -3.26 -6.36
N VAL A 178 7.94 -3.34 -5.37
CA VAL A 178 8.26 -3.81 -4.01
C VAL A 178 7.30 -4.94 -3.68
N ILE A 179 7.83 -6.10 -3.27
CA ILE A 179 7.03 -7.26 -2.93
C ILE A 179 7.26 -7.61 -1.46
N ILE A 180 6.18 -7.78 -0.72
CA ILE A 180 6.20 -8.29 0.65
C ILE A 180 5.66 -9.72 0.63
N SER A 181 6.46 -10.67 1.12
CA SER A 181 6.10 -12.09 1.21
C SER A 181 5.60 -12.38 2.62
N ARG A 182 4.45 -13.03 2.73
CA ARG A 182 3.91 -13.46 4.03
C ARG A 182 3.50 -14.93 3.99
N LEU A 183 3.71 -15.64 5.08
CA LEU A 183 3.28 -17.02 5.23
C LEU A 183 1.98 -17.07 6.01
N TYR A 184 0.98 -17.73 5.44
CA TYR A 184 -0.32 -17.96 6.05
C TYR A 184 -0.60 -19.45 6.16
N THR A 185 -1.25 -19.88 7.22
CA THR A 185 -1.90 -21.21 7.20
C THR A 185 -3.08 -21.17 6.23
N LYS A 186 -3.46 -22.32 5.66
CA LYS A 186 -4.63 -22.39 4.76
C LYS A 186 -5.89 -21.80 5.39
N ASP A 187 -6.09 -22.01 6.68
CA ASP A 187 -7.28 -21.51 7.38
C ASP A 187 -7.24 -20.01 7.60
N GLN A 188 -6.06 -19.45 7.94
CA GLN A 188 -5.87 -18.00 8.01
C GLN A 188 -6.09 -17.34 6.64
N ALA A 189 -5.53 -17.91 5.59
CA ALA A 189 -5.71 -17.39 4.24
C ALA A 189 -7.18 -17.39 3.80
N LYS A 190 -7.95 -18.45 4.14
CA LYS A 190 -9.39 -18.52 3.86
C LYS A 190 -10.19 -17.49 4.67
N ALA A 191 -9.81 -17.27 5.93
CA ALA A 191 -10.47 -16.29 6.78
C ALA A 191 -10.26 -14.86 6.27
N LEU A 192 -9.03 -14.54 5.83
CA LEU A 192 -8.69 -13.22 5.28
C LEU A 192 -9.27 -13.01 3.86
N TYR A 193 -9.30 -14.06 3.04
CA TYR A 193 -9.68 -13.98 1.64
C TYR A 193 -10.77 -15.00 1.27
N PRO A 194 -11.99 -14.92 1.84
CA PRO A 194 -13.04 -15.93 1.65
C PRO A 194 -13.49 -16.07 0.19
N MET A 195 -13.37 -14.99 -0.61
CA MET A 195 -13.73 -15.02 -2.04
C MET A 195 -12.84 -15.93 -2.88
N TYR A 196 -11.65 -16.27 -2.40
CA TYR A 196 -10.64 -17.07 -3.10
C TYR A 196 -10.46 -18.47 -2.52
N ASP A 197 -11.42 -18.99 -1.75
CA ASP A 197 -11.36 -20.31 -1.08
C ASP A 197 -10.91 -21.46 -2.02
N LYS A 198 -11.43 -21.50 -3.25
CA LYS A 198 -11.06 -22.51 -4.24
C LYS A 198 -9.59 -22.40 -4.68
N ALA A 199 -9.08 -21.18 -4.85
CA ALA A 199 -7.69 -20.95 -5.23
C ALA A 199 -6.76 -21.30 -4.07
N ILE A 200 -7.12 -20.94 -2.84
CA ILE A 200 -6.37 -21.23 -1.62
C ILE A 200 -6.28 -22.75 -1.37
N LYS A 201 -7.36 -23.50 -1.58
CA LYS A 201 -7.34 -24.96 -1.45
C LYS A 201 -6.38 -25.64 -2.43
N ASN A 202 -6.28 -25.10 -3.66
CA ASN A 202 -5.45 -25.66 -4.72
C ASN A 202 -4.03 -25.06 -4.76
N ALA A 203 -3.72 -24.09 -3.87
CA ALA A 203 -2.40 -23.51 -3.80
C ALA A 203 -1.35 -24.52 -3.32
N SER A 204 -0.15 -24.44 -3.89
CA SER A 204 1.00 -25.20 -3.42
C SER A 204 1.33 -24.84 -1.98
N THR A 205 1.60 -25.84 -1.16
CA THR A 205 1.92 -25.66 0.24
C THR A 205 3.40 -25.87 0.51
N GLU A 206 3.95 -25.03 1.36
CA GLU A 206 5.30 -25.18 1.90
C GLU A 206 5.19 -25.85 3.27
N THR A 207 5.74 -27.05 3.39
CA THR A 207 5.75 -27.83 4.65
C THR A 207 6.96 -27.53 5.52
N GLN A 208 7.99 -26.96 4.92
CA GLN A 208 9.23 -26.58 5.62
C GLN A 208 9.52 -25.11 5.40
N LEU A 209 9.75 -24.39 6.48
CA LEU A 209 10.33 -23.06 6.46
C LEU A 209 11.85 -23.19 6.33
N THR A 210 12.32 -23.70 5.18
CA THR A 210 13.74 -23.97 4.95
C THR A 210 14.61 -22.72 4.94
N ASP A 211 14.01 -21.52 4.80
CA ASP A 211 14.73 -20.28 4.62
C ASP A 211 14.64 -19.33 5.82
N ARG A 212 14.02 -19.74 6.91
CA ARG A 212 14.02 -18.94 8.14
C ARG A 212 14.73 -19.70 9.26
N PRO A 213 15.98 -19.36 9.55
CA PRO A 213 16.48 -19.57 10.90
C PRO A 213 15.51 -18.83 11.84
N SER A 214 15.24 -19.44 12.99
CA SER A 214 14.43 -18.81 14.05
C SER A 214 14.73 -17.32 14.06
N THR A 215 13.69 -16.53 13.78
CA THR A 215 13.84 -15.07 13.70
C THR A 215 14.58 -14.65 14.97
N GLY A 216 15.79 -14.17 14.84
CA GLY A 216 16.58 -13.68 15.97
C GLY A 216 15.99 -12.41 16.56
N ARG A 217 14.70 -12.18 16.36
CA ARG A 217 13.91 -11.21 17.10
C ARG A 217 13.68 -11.76 18.50
N GLU A 218 14.30 -11.11 19.46
CA GLU A 218 13.99 -11.29 20.84
C GLU A 218 12.55 -10.83 21.10
N ASP A 219 11.60 -11.74 20.98
CA ASP A 219 10.35 -11.61 21.70
C ASP A 219 10.58 -12.11 23.12
N ASN A 220 10.72 -11.12 24.03
CA ASN A 220 10.61 -11.29 25.48
C ASN A 220 11.57 -12.24 26.22
N GLY A 221 12.86 -12.17 25.95
CA GLY A 221 13.87 -12.56 26.95
C GLY A 221 14.00 -14.04 27.34
N GLU A 222 13.26 -14.94 26.74
CA GLU A 222 13.42 -16.37 26.96
C GLU A 222 14.06 -17.03 25.74
N THR A 223 15.38 -16.99 25.72
CA THR A 223 16.19 -17.73 24.75
C THR A 223 16.31 -19.18 25.17
N SER A 224 15.33 -19.98 24.90
CA SER A 224 15.52 -21.43 24.87
C SER A 224 15.96 -21.81 23.44
N TRP A 225 17.26 -21.91 23.24
CA TRP A 225 17.86 -22.35 22.00
C TRP A 225 17.77 -23.86 21.86
N PRO A 226 17.22 -24.38 20.75
CA PRO A 226 17.47 -25.77 20.42
C PRO A 226 18.90 -25.92 19.90
N GLU A 227 19.62 -26.87 20.45
CA GLU A 227 21.02 -27.19 20.13
C GLU A 227 21.26 -27.78 18.72
N SER A 228 20.25 -27.89 17.88
CA SER A 228 20.39 -28.56 16.59
C SER A 228 20.22 -27.60 15.42
N THR A 229 21.21 -27.59 14.54
CA THR A 229 21.21 -27.01 13.18
C THR A 229 20.28 -27.78 12.22
N GLU A 230 19.41 -28.63 12.72
CA GLU A 230 18.41 -29.30 11.92
C GLU A 230 17.31 -28.32 11.58
N THR A 231 16.95 -28.29 10.35
CA THR A 231 15.79 -27.62 9.75
C THR A 231 14.64 -27.60 10.76
N GLN A 232 14.38 -26.44 11.34
CA GLN A 232 13.29 -26.34 12.31
C GLN A 232 11.98 -26.51 11.56
N THR A 233 11.50 -27.73 11.53
CA THR A 233 10.09 -27.99 11.29
C THR A 233 9.36 -27.34 12.46
N ILE A 234 8.51 -26.37 12.19
CA ILE A 234 7.65 -25.78 13.22
C ILE A 234 6.70 -26.91 13.65
N HIS A 235 7.13 -27.71 14.60
CA HIS A 235 6.29 -28.70 15.24
C HIS A 235 5.39 -27.98 16.24
N ASN A 236 4.22 -27.53 15.80
CA ASN A 236 3.16 -27.30 16.74
C ASN A 236 2.56 -28.65 17.14
N PHE A 237 2.98 -29.17 18.29
CA PHE A 237 2.32 -30.26 18.99
C PHE A 237 1.76 -31.39 18.10
N GLY A 238 2.60 -31.99 17.29
CA GLY A 238 2.29 -33.25 16.61
C GLY A 238 1.67 -33.17 15.21
N GLU A 239 1.29 -31.99 14.70
CA GLU A 239 0.78 -31.84 13.33
C GLU A 239 1.64 -30.88 12.53
N SER A 240 2.14 -31.29 11.36
CA SER A 240 2.79 -30.43 10.40
C SER A 240 1.76 -29.50 9.77
N LYS A 241 1.80 -28.18 10.04
CA LYS A 241 0.93 -27.23 9.40
C LYS A 241 1.43 -26.91 7.98
N GLU A 242 0.51 -26.92 7.05
CA GLU A 242 0.77 -26.51 5.67
C GLU A 242 0.64 -24.98 5.57
N TYR A 243 1.69 -24.34 5.06
CA TYR A 243 1.73 -22.90 4.85
C TYR A 243 1.58 -22.57 3.37
N ILE A 244 0.94 -21.45 3.09
CA ILE A 244 0.84 -20.84 1.77
C ILE A 244 1.58 -19.50 1.81
N ARG A 245 2.43 -19.27 0.82
CA ARG A 245 3.10 -17.99 0.67
C ARG A 245 2.21 -17.02 -0.10
N GLY A 246 1.84 -15.91 0.54
CA GLY A 246 1.15 -14.79 -0.06
C GLY A 246 2.15 -13.70 -0.47
N TYR A 247 1.89 -13.04 -1.58
CA TYR A 247 2.68 -11.91 -2.06
C TYR A 247 1.81 -10.67 -2.13
N GLU A 248 2.25 -9.60 -1.47
CA GLU A 248 1.71 -8.26 -1.63
C GLU A 248 2.66 -7.49 -2.54
N ARG A 249 2.22 -7.15 -3.74
CA ARG A 249 3.02 -6.42 -4.72
C ARG A 249 2.57 -4.96 -4.78
N TYR A 250 3.49 -4.08 -4.52
CA TYR A 250 3.37 -2.64 -4.74
C TYR A 250 4.17 -2.30 -5.99
N TYR A 251 3.55 -1.62 -6.94
CA TYR A 251 4.22 -1.26 -8.20
C TYR A 251 3.78 0.11 -8.68
N SER A 252 4.69 0.80 -9.36
CA SER A 252 4.43 2.07 -10.00
C SER A 252 3.85 1.85 -11.38
N LEU A 253 2.72 2.47 -11.66
CA LEU A 253 2.11 2.46 -12.98
C LEU A 253 2.11 3.88 -13.52
N MET A 254 2.74 4.09 -14.67
CA MET A 254 2.61 5.34 -15.41
C MET A 254 1.24 5.36 -16.07
N VAL A 255 0.44 6.34 -15.71
CA VAL A 255 -0.90 6.55 -16.28
C VAL A 255 -0.92 7.92 -16.90
N ASP A 256 -1.40 7.99 -18.12
CA ASP A 256 -1.61 9.27 -18.80
C ASP A 256 -2.74 10.02 -18.09
N HIS A 257 -2.49 11.28 -17.77
CA HIS A 257 -3.48 12.20 -17.22
C HIS A 257 -3.75 13.29 -18.23
N TYR A 258 -5.02 13.62 -18.38
CA TYR A 258 -5.49 14.71 -19.22
C TYR A 258 -5.68 15.95 -18.36
N ARG A 259 -5.01 17.01 -18.73
CA ARG A 259 -5.17 18.31 -18.07
C ARG A 259 -6.33 19.04 -18.74
N VAL A 260 -7.39 19.23 -17.97
CA VAL A 260 -8.56 20.01 -18.43
C VAL A 260 -8.47 21.39 -17.81
N PHE A 261 -8.56 22.39 -18.65
CA PHE A 261 -8.54 23.79 -18.26
C PHE A 261 -9.91 24.42 -18.55
N GLU A 262 -10.56 24.92 -17.52
CA GLU A 262 -11.80 25.64 -17.67
C GLU A 262 -11.51 27.12 -17.92
N SER A 263 -11.71 27.58 -19.15
CA SER A 263 -11.35 28.94 -19.57
C SER A 263 -12.15 30.05 -18.89
N MET A 264 -13.30 29.73 -18.27
CA MET A 264 -14.16 30.71 -17.59
C MET A 264 -13.80 30.93 -16.12
N THR A 265 -13.46 29.86 -15.41
CA THR A 265 -13.11 29.92 -13.99
C THR A 265 -11.60 30.01 -13.76
N GLY A 266 -10.81 29.54 -14.74
CA GLY A 266 -9.37 29.45 -14.65
C GLY A 266 -8.91 28.23 -13.84
N ASP A 267 -9.82 27.31 -13.51
CA ASP A 267 -9.53 26.11 -12.76
C ASP A 267 -8.88 25.05 -13.65
N GLU A 268 -7.94 24.32 -13.09
CA GLU A 268 -7.23 23.23 -13.76
C GLU A 268 -7.44 21.94 -13.01
N ASP A 269 -7.95 20.93 -13.72
CA ASP A 269 -8.11 19.58 -13.18
C ASP A 269 -7.27 18.56 -13.95
N LEU A 270 -6.70 17.60 -13.24
CA LEU A 270 -5.99 16.45 -13.78
C LEU A 270 -6.89 15.23 -13.74
N LEU A 271 -7.38 14.80 -14.87
CA LEU A 271 -8.29 13.67 -15.00
C LEU A 271 -7.55 12.43 -15.51
N THR A 272 -7.88 11.27 -14.95
CA THR A 272 -7.48 9.99 -15.54
C THR A 272 -8.23 9.73 -16.83
N GLU A 273 -7.74 8.80 -17.69
CA GLU A 273 -8.41 8.42 -18.94
C GLU A 273 -9.91 8.08 -18.74
N GLU A 274 -10.24 7.32 -17.67
CA GLU A 274 -11.63 6.96 -17.38
C GLU A 274 -12.48 8.17 -16.97
N GLU A 275 -11.94 9.09 -16.21
CA GLU A 275 -12.59 10.31 -15.78
C GLU A 275 -12.74 11.28 -16.94
N TYR A 276 -11.70 11.40 -17.77
CA TYR A 276 -11.73 12.20 -18.98
C TYR A 276 -12.80 11.71 -19.98
N GLN A 277 -12.91 10.39 -20.17
CA GLN A 277 -13.95 9.81 -21.01
C GLN A 277 -15.36 10.03 -20.43
N LYS A 278 -15.52 10.08 -19.12
CA LYS A 278 -16.78 10.45 -18.47
C LYS A 278 -17.07 11.95 -18.62
N TYR A 279 -16.03 12.77 -18.45
CA TYR A 279 -16.12 14.21 -18.64
C TYR A 279 -16.58 14.56 -20.06
N LEU A 280 -15.97 13.98 -21.08
CA LEU A 280 -16.35 14.18 -22.48
C LEU A 280 -17.81 13.81 -22.80
N LYS A 281 -18.40 12.87 -22.07
CA LYS A 281 -19.79 12.42 -22.24
C LYS A 281 -20.81 13.25 -21.44
N GLN A 282 -20.35 14.20 -20.65
CA GLN A 282 -21.29 15.06 -19.91
C GLN A 282 -22.04 15.96 -20.89
N PRO A 283 -23.36 16.12 -20.73
CA PRO A 283 -24.14 16.99 -21.57
C PRO A 283 -23.90 18.45 -21.20
N ALA A 284 -23.84 19.29 -22.20
CA ALA A 284 -23.83 20.72 -22.05
C ALA A 284 -24.91 21.35 -22.98
N TRP A 285 -25.34 22.53 -22.65
CA TRP A 285 -26.41 23.21 -23.42
C TRP A 285 -25.93 24.59 -23.84
N ILE A 286 -26.14 24.91 -25.10
CA ILE A 286 -26.01 26.28 -25.60
C ILE A 286 -27.43 26.89 -25.65
N ILE A 287 -27.70 27.81 -24.73
CA ILE A 287 -28.99 28.47 -24.59
C ILE A 287 -28.79 29.95 -24.91
N GLN A 288 -29.35 30.38 -26.03
CA GLN A 288 -29.21 31.76 -26.55
C GLN A 288 -27.74 32.21 -26.66
N GLY A 289 -26.85 31.33 -27.09
CA GLY A 289 -25.42 31.60 -27.20
C GLY A 289 -24.63 31.63 -25.93
N LYS A 290 -25.24 31.22 -24.79
CA LYS A 290 -24.52 31.01 -23.51
C LYS A 290 -24.39 29.54 -23.23
N LEU A 291 -23.20 29.12 -22.86
CA LEU A 291 -22.92 27.76 -22.41
C LEU A 291 -23.42 27.56 -20.97
N VAL A 292 -24.18 26.48 -20.74
CA VAL A 292 -24.67 26.08 -19.44
C VAL A 292 -24.25 24.61 -19.23
N THR A 293 -23.48 24.35 -18.20
CA THR A 293 -22.91 23.04 -17.92
C THR A 293 -23.67 22.27 -16.84
N GLU A 294 -24.40 22.99 -15.96
CA GLU A 294 -25.18 22.39 -14.91
C GLU A 294 -26.59 22.02 -15.39
N PRO A 295 -27.03 20.76 -15.24
CA PRO A 295 -28.33 20.30 -15.72
C PRO A 295 -29.51 21.03 -15.05
N GLU A 296 -29.38 21.41 -13.78
CA GLU A 296 -30.43 22.13 -13.05
C GLU A 296 -30.61 23.56 -13.59
N GLN A 297 -29.50 24.25 -13.83
CA GLN A 297 -29.52 25.60 -14.41
C GLN A 297 -30.02 25.59 -15.87
N ALA A 298 -29.62 24.57 -16.62
CA ALA A 298 -30.11 24.38 -17.99
C ALA A 298 -31.64 24.16 -18.01
N GLN A 299 -32.16 23.32 -17.12
CA GLN A 299 -33.59 23.07 -17.03
C GLN A 299 -34.37 24.33 -16.61
N ALA A 300 -33.86 25.06 -15.61
CA ALA A 300 -34.46 26.32 -15.16
C ALA A 300 -34.49 27.39 -16.27
N ALA A 301 -33.40 27.51 -17.01
CA ALA A 301 -33.30 28.42 -18.16
C ALA A 301 -34.25 28.02 -19.29
N LEU A 302 -34.38 26.74 -19.59
CA LEU A 302 -35.33 26.22 -20.58
C LEU A 302 -36.77 26.52 -20.22
N ASP A 303 -37.12 26.33 -18.93
CA ASP A 303 -38.49 26.59 -18.45
C ASP A 303 -38.84 28.07 -18.48
N GLN A 304 -37.88 28.94 -18.14
CA GLN A 304 -38.03 30.39 -18.28
C GLN A 304 -38.21 30.81 -19.77
N LEU A 305 -37.45 30.22 -20.65
CA LEU A 305 -37.55 30.53 -22.10
C LEU A 305 -38.86 30.06 -22.69
N LYS A 306 -39.39 28.89 -22.29
CA LYS A 306 -40.71 28.40 -22.69
C LYS A 306 -41.81 29.33 -22.20
N ALA A 307 -41.74 29.75 -20.94
CA ALA A 307 -42.74 30.67 -20.36
C ALA A 307 -42.73 32.03 -21.10
N LEU A 308 -41.54 32.60 -21.39
CA LEU A 308 -41.41 33.82 -22.17
C LEU A 308 -41.92 33.70 -23.60
N TYR A 309 -41.67 32.56 -24.23
CA TYR A 309 -42.17 32.27 -25.57
C TYR A 309 -43.68 32.18 -25.60
N GLU A 310 -44.28 31.44 -24.67
CA GLU A 310 -45.74 31.32 -24.51
C GLU A 310 -46.40 32.68 -24.25
N GLN A 311 -45.79 33.50 -23.39
CA GLN A 311 -46.26 34.85 -23.12
C GLN A 311 -46.27 35.71 -24.41
N LYS A 312 -45.20 35.72 -25.17
CA LYS A 312 -45.11 36.45 -26.47
C LYS A 312 -46.08 35.94 -27.48
N VAL A 313 -46.34 34.65 -27.56
CA VAL A 313 -47.34 34.06 -28.43
C VAL A 313 -48.76 34.53 -28.02
N GLN A 314 -49.05 34.59 -26.72
CA GLN A 314 -50.36 35.08 -26.21
C GLN A 314 -50.52 36.60 -26.50
N GLU A 315 -49.50 37.41 -26.26
CA GLU A 315 -49.51 38.85 -26.53
C GLU A 315 -49.68 39.11 -28.02
N GLY A 316 -49.01 38.37 -28.90
CA GLY A 316 -49.18 38.48 -30.36
C GLY A 316 -50.57 38.11 -30.83
N ARG A 317 -51.20 37.09 -30.23
CA ARG A 317 -52.61 36.71 -30.50
C ARG A 317 -53.59 37.79 -30.05
N ALA A 318 -53.34 38.40 -28.87
CA ALA A 318 -54.20 39.47 -28.34
C ALA A 318 -54.13 40.75 -29.15
N GLN A 319 -52.98 41.03 -29.83
CA GLN A 319 -52.76 42.19 -30.68
C GLN A 319 -53.14 41.96 -32.15
N GLY A 320 -53.69 40.79 -32.49
CA GLY A 320 -54.11 40.46 -33.85
C GLY A 320 -53.00 40.32 -34.87
N ASN A 321 -51.77 40.13 -34.42
CA ASN A 321 -50.61 40.01 -35.28
C ASN A 321 -50.22 38.51 -35.48
N PRO A 322 -50.34 37.94 -36.69
CA PRO A 322 -50.18 36.51 -36.94
C PRO A 322 -48.69 36.07 -36.99
N VAL A 323 -47.75 36.96 -36.73
CA VAL A 323 -46.32 36.60 -36.77
C VAL A 323 -45.94 35.89 -35.49
N LEU A 324 -45.67 34.57 -35.57
CA LEU A 324 -45.15 33.79 -34.48
C LEU A 324 -43.74 34.25 -34.15
N PRO A 325 -43.41 34.48 -32.89
CA PRO A 325 -42.02 34.76 -32.46
C PRO A 325 -41.09 33.60 -32.83
N LYS A 326 -39.84 33.92 -33.12
CA LYS A 326 -38.81 32.91 -33.43
C LYS A 326 -38.65 31.98 -32.19
N GLN A 327 -38.65 30.69 -32.40
CA GLN A 327 -38.41 29.75 -31.32
C GLN A 327 -37.02 29.97 -30.71
N PRO A 328 -36.87 29.82 -29.40
CA PRO A 328 -35.57 29.94 -28.78
C PRO A 328 -34.60 28.88 -29.31
N GLU A 329 -33.43 29.28 -29.68
CA GLU A 329 -32.37 28.38 -30.11
C GLU A 329 -31.78 27.71 -28.87
N VAL A 330 -31.91 26.40 -28.80
CA VAL A 330 -31.34 25.56 -27.74
C VAL A 330 -30.70 24.37 -28.41
N GLU A 331 -29.41 24.22 -28.19
CA GLU A 331 -28.63 23.12 -28.72
C GLU A 331 -28.04 22.34 -27.58
N GLN A 332 -28.28 21.03 -27.52
CA GLN A 332 -27.65 20.13 -26.57
C GLN A 332 -26.42 19.53 -27.24
N ILE A 333 -25.29 19.76 -26.64
CA ILE A 333 -23.98 19.29 -27.06
C ILE A 333 -23.34 18.43 -25.95
N THR A 334 -22.24 17.81 -26.25
CA THR A 334 -21.41 17.13 -25.25
C THR A 334 -20.14 17.95 -25.00
N PHE A 335 -19.49 17.72 -23.87
CA PHE A 335 -18.19 18.34 -23.62
C PHE A 335 -17.15 17.94 -24.68
N ALA A 336 -17.31 16.79 -25.33
CA ALA A 336 -16.46 16.38 -26.45
C ALA A 336 -16.52 17.38 -27.66
N ASP A 337 -17.66 18.03 -27.83
CA ASP A 337 -17.86 19.01 -28.90
C ASP A 337 -17.26 20.39 -28.57
N LEU A 338 -16.82 20.59 -27.31
CA LEU A 338 -16.24 21.84 -26.79
C LEU A 338 -14.72 21.77 -26.63
N VAL A 339 -14.15 20.56 -26.66
CA VAL A 339 -12.69 20.36 -26.53
C VAL A 339 -12.04 20.54 -27.89
N GLU A 340 -11.18 21.55 -28.02
CA GLU A 340 -10.33 21.79 -29.20
C GLU A 340 -9.06 20.95 -29.18
#